data_be8772721d4359182fdfd537b2a8e6d6
#
_entry.id   be8772721d4359182fdfd537b2a8e6d6
#
_cell.length_a   1.000
_cell.length_b   1.000
_cell.length_c   1.000
_cell.angle_alpha   90.00
_cell.angle_beta   90.00
_cell.angle_gamma   90.00
#
_symmetry.space_group_name_H-M   'P 1'
#
loop_
_entity.id
_entity.type
_entity.pdbx_description
1 polymer ?
#
loop_
_entity_poly.entity_id
_entity_poly.type
_entity_poly.pdbx_seq_one_letter_code
_entity_poly.pdbx_strand_id
1 'polypeptide(L)'
;SALEADGSTSAGNETYVYRGIKDYVTGEADSKPDFVHRFYTNGEEVQYTIASSDNKYAVQNKLQEGYVYDLTIEGGVVTDAAAATADAEGTIASIDDSTVTVNGAAVKYSAIYEISNNAAGATAVTKVTDLTALVGKTAKVYGDTVYLTFIAEPYTAPVSGTPGERTLKNYLQTAMNPVGTALYVYGGSWDWQDVNSSNQALTIGLPQSWIDFFQQQDANYTYKNSADPAHSYYPHNSWNQYYYAGVDCSAYIGWTVYNVMHTESTTNDLSDGYVMSAVKMAKTFADKGWGTWTRDSKSFKPGDIFSMSGHVGTVLGVCDDGSIVFLHSTPSDSKAGQGGGGVQLSALNPNSDDDKNCEAYKLVTKYMTKYYPEWSERYDAVLRSYKETWSGNFSWNLDGTGLTDPDGYADMSAAEILADLFGDAETQPDTPVIPSQPSTPVRPSQPSQPEQPSQKGFNDVKPGD
;
A
#
# COMPACT_ATOMS: atom_id res chain seq x y z
N SER A 1 -27.00 29.22 -13.47
CA SER A 1 -28.19 29.38 -12.65
C SER A 1 -27.89 28.87 -11.26
N ALA A 2 -28.05 29.70 -10.26
CA ALA A 2 -27.83 29.39 -8.87
C ALA A 2 -28.81 28.31 -8.41
N LEU A 3 -28.31 27.25 -7.82
CA LEU A 3 -29.09 26.32 -7.04
C LEU A 3 -29.29 26.95 -5.65
N GLU A 4 -30.52 27.27 -5.34
CA GLU A 4 -30.90 27.74 -4.01
C GLU A 4 -30.80 26.57 -3.03
N ALA A 5 -30.15 26.85 -1.88
CA ALA A 5 -30.09 25.97 -0.76
C ALA A 5 -31.48 25.87 -0.11
N ASP A 6 -32.12 24.71 -0.18
CA ASP A 6 -33.23 24.40 0.70
C ASP A 6 -32.81 23.32 1.68
N GLY A 7 -33.20 23.56 2.92
CA GLY A 7 -32.73 22.83 4.07
C GLY A 7 -33.29 21.41 4.14
N SER A 8 -32.48 20.56 4.75
CA SER A 8 -32.85 19.31 5.42
C SER A 8 -34.00 18.54 4.77
N THR A 9 -33.71 17.78 3.74
CA THR A 9 -34.55 16.65 3.37
C THR A 9 -33.83 15.37 3.79
N SER A 10 -34.37 14.68 4.77
CA SER A 10 -34.19 13.25 4.87
C SER A 10 -34.91 12.62 3.67
N ALA A 11 -34.26 12.68 2.52
CA ALA A 11 -34.69 11.93 1.35
C ALA A 11 -34.38 10.47 1.63
N GLY A 12 -35.41 9.63 1.56
CA GLY A 12 -35.23 8.21 1.67
C GLY A 12 -34.22 7.70 0.64
N ASN A 13 -33.21 7.01 1.12
CA ASN A 13 -32.40 6.02 0.42
C ASN A 13 -31.61 6.47 -0.84
N GLU A 14 -31.11 7.67 -0.89
CA GLU A 14 -30.10 7.97 -1.89
C GLU A 14 -28.76 7.33 -1.47
N THR A 15 -28.24 6.42 -2.29
CA THR A 15 -26.97 5.74 -2.06
C THR A 15 -25.90 6.26 -2.98
N TYR A 16 -24.66 6.24 -2.51
CA TYR A 16 -23.51 6.81 -3.17
C TYR A 16 -22.40 5.76 -3.34
N VAL A 17 -21.94 5.54 -4.55
CA VAL A 17 -20.72 4.76 -4.79
C VAL A 17 -19.52 5.67 -4.62
N TYR A 18 -18.61 5.32 -3.72
CA TYR A 18 -17.38 6.08 -3.54
C TYR A 18 -16.38 5.77 -4.65
N ARG A 19 -15.83 6.80 -5.27
CA ARG A 19 -14.91 6.72 -6.41
C ARG A 19 -13.49 7.26 -6.13
N GLY A 20 -13.18 7.52 -4.87
CA GLY A 20 -11.87 7.99 -4.47
C GLY A 20 -11.71 9.51 -4.44
N ILE A 21 -10.52 9.94 -4.09
CA ILE A 21 -10.13 11.33 -4.03
C ILE A 21 -9.86 11.81 -5.45
N LYS A 22 -10.41 12.98 -5.81
CA LYS A 22 -10.16 13.61 -7.09
C LYS A 22 -8.98 14.57 -7.01
N ASP A 23 -9.05 15.43 -6.00
CA ASP A 23 -8.18 16.57 -5.88
C ASP A 23 -8.28 17.08 -4.45
N TYR A 24 -7.48 18.04 -4.09
CA TYR A 24 -7.67 18.72 -2.82
C TYR A 24 -7.92 20.21 -3.03
N VAL A 25 -8.73 20.76 -2.13
CA VAL A 25 -9.09 22.17 -2.17
C VAL A 25 -7.94 22.96 -1.58
N THR A 26 -7.48 23.96 -2.31
CA THR A 26 -6.48 24.90 -1.82
C THR A 26 -7.05 25.70 -0.66
N GLY A 27 -6.56 25.42 0.55
CA GLY A 27 -6.63 26.41 1.63
C GLY A 27 -5.58 27.50 1.45
N GLU A 28 -5.48 28.41 2.40
CA GLU A 28 -4.34 29.33 2.48
C GLU A 28 -3.03 28.55 2.58
N ALA A 29 -1.92 29.12 2.11
CA ALA A 29 -0.65 28.42 1.85
C ALA A 29 -0.09 27.57 3.00
N ASP A 30 -0.52 27.82 4.23
CA ASP A 30 -0.07 27.12 5.45
C ASP A 30 -1.15 26.23 6.10
N SER A 31 -2.36 26.13 5.52
CA SER A 31 -3.42 25.27 6.03
C SER A 31 -3.39 23.90 5.37
N LYS A 32 -3.75 22.86 6.15
CA LYS A 32 -3.94 21.52 5.60
C LYS A 32 -5.11 21.56 4.60
N PRO A 33 -4.92 21.09 3.37
CA PRO A 33 -5.98 21.11 2.38
C PRO A 33 -7.07 20.09 2.72
N ASP A 34 -8.32 20.42 2.37
CA ASP A 34 -9.39 19.48 2.32
C ASP A 34 -9.39 18.76 0.97
N PHE A 35 -9.69 17.46 0.98
CA PHE A 35 -9.78 16.71 -0.25
C PHE A 35 -11.18 16.80 -0.86
N VAL A 36 -11.22 16.85 -2.19
CA VAL A 36 -12.45 16.64 -2.96
C VAL A 36 -12.59 15.16 -3.21
N HIS A 37 -13.69 14.60 -2.76
CA HIS A 37 -14.05 13.20 -2.94
C HIS A 37 -15.09 13.06 -4.04
N ARG A 38 -14.96 12.01 -4.87
CA ARG A 38 -15.88 11.68 -5.94
C ARG A 38 -16.82 10.58 -5.49
N PHE A 39 -18.07 10.79 -5.75
CA PHE A 39 -19.14 9.82 -5.56
C PHE A 39 -19.96 9.69 -6.84
N TYR A 40 -20.68 8.61 -6.96
CA TYR A 40 -21.61 8.39 -8.06
C TYR A 40 -22.98 8.07 -7.47
N THR A 41 -24.00 8.79 -7.91
CA THR A 41 -25.40 8.60 -7.48
C THR A 41 -26.33 9.01 -8.63
N ASN A 42 -27.50 8.37 -8.74
CA ASN A 42 -28.55 8.70 -9.70
C ASN A 42 -28.06 8.88 -11.16
N GLY A 43 -27.02 8.13 -11.55
CA GLY A 43 -26.48 8.19 -12.90
C GLY A 43 -25.44 9.27 -13.17
N GLU A 44 -25.04 10.02 -12.14
CA GLU A 44 -24.11 11.15 -12.27
C GLU A 44 -22.99 11.11 -11.23
N GLU A 45 -21.83 11.62 -11.61
CA GLU A 45 -20.75 11.90 -10.65
C GLU A 45 -21.05 13.17 -9.89
N VAL A 46 -20.96 13.09 -8.57
CA VAL A 46 -21.03 14.22 -7.67
C VAL A 46 -19.73 14.33 -6.86
N GLN A 47 -19.42 15.52 -6.41
CA GLN A 47 -18.17 15.80 -5.71
C GLN A 47 -18.48 16.55 -4.41
N TYR A 48 -17.90 16.07 -3.32
CA TYR A 48 -18.04 16.66 -2.00
C TYR A 48 -16.69 16.78 -1.32
N THR A 49 -16.53 17.80 -0.48
CA THR A 49 -15.49 17.83 0.54
C THR A 49 -15.97 17.06 1.77
N ILE A 50 -15.04 16.55 2.56
CA ILE A 50 -15.34 16.02 3.88
C ILE A 50 -14.98 17.08 4.90
N ALA A 51 -15.82 17.24 5.94
CA ALA A 51 -15.63 18.28 6.95
C ALA A 51 -14.21 18.26 7.53
N SER A 52 -13.53 19.42 7.48
CA SER A 52 -12.23 19.63 8.12
C SER A 52 -12.40 19.90 9.62
N SER A 53 -12.97 18.97 10.34
CA SER A 53 -12.97 18.97 11.79
C SER A 53 -11.78 18.17 12.31
N ASP A 54 -11.53 18.23 13.60
CA ASP A 54 -10.53 17.36 14.27
C ASP A 54 -10.75 15.85 13.96
N ASN A 55 -11.89 15.53 13.36
CA ASN A 55 -12.35 14.19 13.06
C ASN A 55 -12.56 13.91 11.55
N LYS A 56 -12.05 14.76 10.65
CA LYS A 56 -12.26 14.60 9.20
C LYS A 56 -11.82 13.23 8.67
N TYR A 57 -10.78 12.67 9.23
CA TYR A 57 -10.30 11.35 8.85
C TYR A 57 -11.24 10.24 9.31
N ALA A 58 -12.05 10.43 10.37
CA ALA A 58 -13.01 9.43 10.81
C ALA A 58 -14.06 9.11 9.74
N VAL A 59 -14.52 10.12 9.00
CA VAL A 59 -15.45 9.93 7.88
C VAL A 59 -14.71 9.34 6.67
N GLN A 60 -13.58 9.92 6.32
CA GLN A 60 -12.78 9.51 5.17
C GLN A 60 -12.33 8.04 5.28
N ASN A 61 -12.01 7.57 6.49
CA ASN A 61 -11.59 6.19 6.77
C ASN A 61 -12.70 5.15 6.66
N LYS A 62 -13.95 5.59 6.67
CA LYS A 62 -15.08 4.69 6.43
C LYS A 62 -15.26 4.41 4.93
N LEU A 63 -14.65 5.24 4.07
CA LEU A 63 -14.83 5.19 2.64
C LEU A 63 -13.81 4.26 1.98
N GLN A 64 -14.30 3.36 1.16
CA GLN A 64 -13.51 2.47 0.32
C GLN A 64 -14.03 2.55 -1.10
N GLU A 65 -13.14 2.70 -2.07
CA GLU A 65 -13.51 2.81 -3.49
C GLU A 65 -14.31 1.59 -3.97
N GLY A 66 -15.35 1.85 -4.74
CA GLY A 66 -16.23 0.83 -5.28
C GLY A 66 -17.33 0.34 -4.31
N TYR A 67 -17.35 0.82 -3.07
CA TYR A 67 -18.41 0.48 -2.11
C TYR A 67 -19.51 1.54 -2.08
N VAL A 68 -20.69 1.12 -1.61
CA VAL A 68 -21.90 1.94 -1.58
C VAL A 68 -22.16 2.43 -0.16
N TYR A 69 -22.46 3.71 -0.03
CA TYR A 69 -22.62 4.40 1.26
C TYR A 69 -23.90 5.21 1.32
N ASP A 70 -24.44 5.29 2.52
CA ASP A 70 -25.36 6.34 2.96
C ASP A 70 -24.52 7.50 3.49
N LEU A 71 -24.71 8.71 2.95
CA LEU A 71 -23.95 9.88 3.35
C LEU A 71 -24.82 10.86 4.13
N THR A 72 -24.26 11.47 5.17
CA THR A 72 -24.82 12.68 5.78
C THR A 72 -24.13 13.89 5.17
N ILE A 73 -24.90 14.75 4.50
CA ILE A 73 -24.38 15.90 3.78
C ILE A 73 -25.03 17.17 4.34
N GLU A 74 -24.19 18.09 4.78
CA GLU A 74 -24.62 19.40 5.31
C GLU A 74 -23.91 20.52 4.56
N GLY A 75 -24.69 21.35 3.85
CA GLY A 75 -24.13 22.47 3.09
C GLY A 75 -23.11 22.06 2.00
N GLY A 76 -23.27 20.88 1.41
CA GLY A 76 -22.35 20.36 0.37
C GLY A 76 -21.08 19.70 0.93
N VAL A 77 -21.04 19.46 2.23
CA VAL A 77 -19.93 18.79 2.92
C VAL A 77 -20.42 17.48 3.51
N VAL A 78 -19.69 16.39 3.31
CA VAL A 78 -19.98 15.10 3.96
C VAL A 78 -19.52 15.15 5.41
N THR A 79 -20.47 15.01 6.32
CA THR A 79 -20.21 15.04 7.77
C THR A 79 -20.21 13.65 8.41
N ASP A 80 -20.82 12.66 7.75
CA ASP A 80 -20.74 11.25 8.12
C ASP A 80 -20.99 10.34 6.92
N ALA A 81 -20.52 9.09 7.03
CA ALA A 81 -20.74 8.02 6.07
C ALA A 81 -20.97 6.68 6.78
N ALA A 82 -21.92 5.91 6.30
CA ALA A 82 -22.14 4.53 6.72
C ALA A 82 -22.25 3.62 5.50
N ALA A 83 -21.77 2.38 5.60
CA ALA A 83 -21.98 1.41 4.54
C ALA A 83 -23.48 1.19 4.31
N ALA A 84 -23.95 1.40 3.09
CA ALA A 84 -25.36 1.18 2.77
C ALA A 84 -25.71 -0.31 2.86
N THR A 85 -26.90 -0.60 3.33
CA THR A 85 -27.41 -1.97 3.40
C THR A 85 -28.14 -2.31 2.10
N ALA A 86 -27.70 -3.36 1.40
CA ALA A 86 -28.38 -3.82 0.21
C ALA A 86 -29.71 -4.48 0.54
N ASP A 87 -30.76 -4.19 -0.25
CA ASP A 87 -32.06 -4.86 -0.15
C ASP A 87 -32.00 -6.31 -0.62
N ALA A 88 -31.12 -6.59 -1.59
CA ALA A 88 -30.77 -7.94 -2.04
C ALA A 88 -29.32 -7.99 -2.51
N GLU A 89 -28.65 -9.09 -2.23
CA GLU A 89 -27.28 -9.33 -2.65
C GLU A 89 -27.08 -10.79 -3.04
N GLY A 90 -26.39 -11.03 -4.15
CA GLY A 90 -26.03 -12.36 -4.62
C GLY A 90 -26.01 -12.46 -6.13
N THR A 91 -26.16 -13.68 -6.62
CA THR A 91 -26.12 -13.97 -8.05
C THR A 91 -27.46 -13.67 -8.71
N ILE A 92 -27.42 -13.04 -9.88
CA ILE A 92 -28.60 -12.79 -10.71
C ILE A 92 -29.07 -14.13 -11.28
N ALA A 93 -30.28 -14.54 -10.90
CA ALA A 93 -30.92 -15.75 -11.40
C ALA A 93 -31.72 -15.50 -12.68
N SER A 94 -32.34 -14.32 -12.79
CA SER A 94 -33.08 -13.87 -13.97
C SER A 94 -33.13 -12.34 -14.00
N ILE A 95 -33.28 -11.78 -15.19
CA ILE A 95 -33.43 -10.35 -15.41
C ILE A 95 -34.26 -10.10 -16.65
N ASP A 96 -35.13 -9.11 -16.59
CA ASP A 96 -35.87 -8.53 -17.74
C ASP A 96 -35.79 -6.99 -17.66
N ASP A 97 -36.47 -6.29 -18.54
CA ASP A 97 -36.40 -4.82 -18.64
C ASP A 97 -36.88 -4.06 -17.40
N SER A 98 -37.43 -4.71 -16.41
CA SER A 98 -38.02 -4.07 -15.22
C SER A 98 -37.75 -4.77 -13.90
N THR A 99 -37.36 -6.02 -13.94
CA THR A 99 -37.24 -6.88 -12.75
C THR A 99 -35.95 -7.68 -12.80
N VAL A 100 -35.25 -7.72 -11.70
CA VAL A 100 -34.10 -8.60 -11.48
C VAL A 100 -34.37 -9.54 -10.31
N THR A 101 -34.01 -10.81 -10.44
CA THR A 101 -34.05 -11.76 -9.33
C THR A 101 -32.65 -12.02 -8.84
N VAL A 102 -32.36 -11.57 -7.62
CA VAL A 102 -31.07 -11.72 -6.95
C VAL A 102 -31.27 -12.55 -5.70
N ASN A 103 -30.55 -13.64 -5.57
CA ASN A 103 -30.64 -14.54 -4.42
C ASN A 103 -32.10 -14.92 -4.05
N GLY A 104 -32.94 -15.18 -5.07
CA GLY A 104 -34.34 -15.54 -4.91
C GLY A 104 -35.32 -14.39 -4.62
N ALA A 105 -34.84 -13.18 -4.43
CA ALA A 105 -35.66 -11.97 -4.29
C ALA A 105 -35.87 -11.31 -5.66
N ALA A 106 -37.11 -11.15 -6.08
CA ALA A 106 -37.46 -10.40 -7.30
C ALA A 106 -37.66 -8.93 -6.94
N VAL A 107 -36.82 -8.06 -7.50
CA VAL A 107 -36.80 -6.62 -7.24
C VAL A 107 -37.02 -5.85 -8.53
N LYS A 108 -37.90 -4.83 -8.50
CA LYS A 108 -38.02 -3.88 -9.61
C LYS A 108 -36.84 -2.93 -9.61
N TYR A 109 -36.33 -2.62 -10.78
CA TYR A 109 -35.22 -1.69 -10.92
C TYR A 109 -35.48 -0.64 -12.01
N SER A 110 -34.81 0.51 -11.88
CA SER A 110 -34.83 1.60 -12.86
C SER A 110 -33.49 1.73 -13.60
N ALA A 111 -32.40 1.31 -12.98
CA ALA A 111 -31.07 1.38 -13.57
C ALA A 111 -30.16 0.26 -13.07
N ILE A 112 -29.22 -0.11 -13.94
CA ILE A 112 -28.14 -1.05 -13.65
C ILE A 112 -26.83 -0.36 -13.95
N TYR A 113 -25.88 -0.45 -13.02
CA TYR A 113 -24.52 0.06 -13.19
C TYR A 113 -23.49 -1.03 -12.90
N GLU A 114 -22.42 -1.04 -13.64
CA GLU A 114 -21.23 -1.85 -13.34
C GLU A 114 -20.21 -0.98 -12.62
N ILE A 115 -19.75 -1.45 -11.47
CA ILE A 115 -18.64 -0.86 -10.72
C ILE A 115 -17.39 -1.63 -11.12
N SER A 116 -16.43 -0.99 -11.76
CA SER A 116 -15.17 -1.59 -12.21
C SER A 116 -14.00 -0.66 -11.99
N ASN A 117 -12.80 -1.22 -11.93
CA ASN A 117 -11.58 -0.43 -12.00
C ASN A 117 -11.18 -0.28 -13.47
N ASN A 118 -10.84 0.95 -13.86
CA ASN A 118 -10.27 1.15 -15.20
C ASN A 118 -8.79 0.71 -15.23
N ALA A 119 -8.16 0.79 -16.39
CA ALA A 119 -6.76 0.40 -16.57
C ALA A 119 -5.76 1.21 -15.72
N ALA A 120 -6.17 2.37 -15.21
CA ALA A 120 -5.39 3.19 -14.26
C ALA A 120 -5.72 2.88 -12.79
N GLY A 121 -6.50 1.82 -12.51
CA GLY A 121 -6.93 1.45 -11.17
C GLY A 121 -8.02 2.33 -10.56
N ALA A 122 -8.47 3.38 -11.25
CA ALA A 122 -9.52 4.26 -10.76
C ALA A 122 -10.90 3.59 -10.88
N THR A 123 -11.69 3.68 -9.81
CA THR A 123 -13.05 3.15 -9.79
C THR A 123 -13.93 3.90 -10.79
N ALA A 124 -14.53 3.16 -11.72
CA ALA A 124 -15.51 3.64 -12.67
C ALA A 124 -16.88 3.06 -12.37
N VAL A 125 -17.94 3.85 -12.63
CA VAL A 125 -19.33 3.41 -12.57
C VAL A 125 -19.94 3.65 -13.94
N THR A 126 -20.34 2.56 -14.61
CA THR A 126 -20.83 2.61 -15.97
C THR A 126 -22.25 2.05 -16.06
N LYS A 127 -23.15 2.78 -16.72
CA LYS A 127 -24.51 2.31 -16.95
C LYS A 127 -24.52 1.11 -17.89
N VAL A 128 -25.19 0.03 -17.48
CA VAL A 128 -25.37 -1.18 -18.26
C VAL A 128 -26.69 -1.11 -19.00
N THR A 129 -26.64 -1.33 -20.31
CA THR A 129 -27.81 -1.33 -21.18
C THR A 129 -28.04 -2.68 -21.87
N ASP A 130 -27.02 -3.53 -21.93
CA ASP A 130 -27.13 -4.88 -22.45
C ASP A 130 -27.35 -5.88 -21.31
N LEU A 131 -28.53 -6.48 -21.28
CA LEU A 131 -28.93 -7.41 -20.22
C LEU A 131 -28.57 -8.88 -20.54
N THR A 132 -28.09 -9.16 -21.75
CA THR A 132 -27.96 -10.55 -22.26
C THR A 132 -26.94 -11.41 -21.52
N ALA A 133 -25.97 -10.80 -20.87
CA ALA A 133 -24.89 -11.51 -20.17
C ALA A 133 -24.89 -11.30 -18.64
N LEU A 134 -26.02 -10.84 -18.07
CA LEU A 134 -26.06 -10.50 -16.65
C LEU A 134 -26.44 -11.66 -15.74
N VAL A 135 -27.14 -12.66 -16.24
CA VAL A 135 -27.47 -13.88 -15.48
C VAL A 135 -26.17 -14.58 -15.05
N GLY A 136 -26.07 -14.91 -13.80
CA GLY A 136 -24.86 -15.49 -13.20
C GLY A 136 -23.85 -14.49 -12.64
N LYS A 137 -23.99 -13.19 -12.94
CA LYS A 137 -23.15 -12.16 -12.32
C LYS A 137 -23.63 -11.85 -10.89
N THR A 138 -22.70 -11.42 -10.05
CA THR A 138 -23.00 -10.95 -8.70
C THR A 138 -23.52 -9.51 -8.74
N ALA A 139 -24.59 -9.24 -8.01
CA ALA A 139 -25.20 -7.94 -7.91
C ALA A 139 -25.60 -7.59 -6.49
N LYS A 140 -25.66 -6.28 -6.22
CA LYS A 140 -26.29 -5.70 -5.02
C LYS A 140 -27.38 -4.74 -5.48
N VAL A 141 -28.51 -4.78 -4.78
CA VAL A 141 -29.65 -3.94 -5.07
C VAL A 141 -29.88 -2.97 -3.93
N TYR A 142 -30.02 -1.70 -4.25
CA TYR A 142 -30.34 -0.63 -3.30
C TYR A 142 -31.53 0.16 -3.87
N GLY A 143 -32.70 0.01 -3.25
CA GLY A 143 -33.94 0.57 -3.79
C GLY A 143 -34.25 0.02 -5.18
N ASP A 144 -34.26 0.87 -6.16
CA ASP A 144 -34.47 0.53 -7.56
C ASP A 144 -33.18 0.55 -8.43
N THR A 145 -32.05 0.62 -7.80
CA THR A 145 -30.73 0.64 -8.46
C THR A 145 -29.97 -0.67 -8.24
N VAL A 146 -29.51 -1.28 -9.32
CA VAL A 146 -28.70 -2.50 -9.28
C VAL A 146 -27.25 -2.16 -9.58
N TYR A 147 -26.35 -2.57 -8.73
CA TYR A 147 -24.92 -2.51 -8.97
C TYR A 147 -24.36 -3.91 -9.21
N LEU A 148 -23.77 -4.09 -10.39
CA LEU A 148 -22.92 -5.23 -10.67
C LEU A 148 -21.55 -4.90 -10.06
N THR A 149 -21.16 -5.65 -9.07
CA THR A 149 -19.83 -5.48 -8.49
C THR A 149 -18.85 -6.36 -9.26
N PHE A 150 -18.00 -5.75 -10.04
CA PHE A 150 -16.76 -6.38 -10.44
C PHE A 150 -15.81 -6.25 -9.25
N ILE A 151 -15.73 -7.31 -8.47
CA ILE A 151 -14.64 -7.42 -7.49
C ILE A 151 -13.42 -7.75 -8.38
N ALA A 152 -12.59 -6.76 -8.66
CA ALA A 152 -11.26 -7.05 -9.18
C ALA A 152 -10.65 -8.07 -8.23
N GLU A 153 -10.10 -9.16 -8.76
CA GLU A 153 -9.35 -10.10 -7.93
C GLU A 153 -8.36 -9.29 -7.09
N PRO A 154 -8.34 -9.47 -5.78
CA PRO A 154 -7.44 -8.70 -4.93
C PRO A 154 -6.02 -8.90 -5.44
N TYR A 155 -5.25 -7.81 -5.49
CA TYR A 155 -3.85 -7.90 -5.88
C TYR A 155 -3.14 -8.97 -5.04
N THR A 156 -2.50 -9.89 -5.72
CA THR A 156 -1.68 -10.92 -5.10
C THR A 156 -0.22 -10.61 -5.42
N ALA A 157 0.55 -10.24 -4.40
CA ALA A 157 1.98 -10.04 -4.56
C ALA A 157 2.66 -11.37 -4.95
N PRO A 158 3.67 -11.33 -5.84
CA PRO A 158 4.44 -12.53 -6.19
C PRO A 158 5.05 -13.22 -4.98
N VAL A 159 5.44 -12.45 -3.96
CA VAL A 159 5.97 -12.93 -2.69
C VAL A 159 5.29 -12.16 -1.57
N SER A 160 4.78 -12.87 -0.57
CA SER A 160 4.20 -12.27 0.63
C SER A 160 4.44 -13.12 1.86
N GLY A 161 4.61 -12.46 3.02
CA GLY A 161 4.81 -13.12 4.30
C GLY A 161 3.51 -13.35 5.07
N THR A 162 3.65 -14.03 6.19
CA THR A 162 2.58 -14.31 7.15
C THR A 162 2.73 -13.39 8.36
N PRO A 163 1.72 -12.60 8.73
CA PRO A 163 1.80 -11.73 9.90
C PRO A 163 2.13 -12.49 11.18
N GLY A 164 3.07 -11.94 11.96
CA GLY A 164 3.47 -12.47 13.26
C GLY A 164 4.38 -13.70 13.23
N GLU A 165 4.69 -14.22 12.06
CA GLU A 165 5.64 -15.34 11.93
C GLU A 165 7.09 -14.84 12.01
N ARG A 166 7.79 -15.20 13.08
CA ARG A 166 9.13 -14.71 13.40
C ARG A 166 10.23 -15.62 12.87
N THR A 167 10.27 -15.79 11.54
CA THR A 167 11.35 -16.50 10.85
C THR A 167 12.08 -15.57 9.90
N LEU A 168 13.34 -15.86 9.61
CA LEU A 168 14.14 -15.08 8.67
C LEU A 168 13.55 -15.12 7.26
N LYS A 169 13.08 -16.28 6.83
CA LYS A 169 12.36 -16.44 5.57
C LYS A 169 11.15 -15.54 5.51
N ASN A 170 10.30 -15.58 6.53
CA ASN A 170 9.09 -14.76 6.57
C ASN A 170 9.39 -13.26 6.66
N TYR A 171 10.47 -12.86 7.32
CA TYR A 171 10.92 -11.47 7.31
C TYR A 171 11.21 -10.99 5.89
N LEU A 172 11.95 -11.78 5.11
CA LEU A 172 12.26 -11.45 3.72
C LEU A 172 11.02 -11.51 2.81
N GLN A 173 10.13 -12.48 3.02
CA GLN A 173 8.84 -12.55 2.31
C GLN A 173 7.99 -11.32 2.61
N THR A 174 7.93 -10.87 3.86
CA THR A 174 7.21 -9.66 4.27
C THR A 174 7.82 -8.42 3.62
N ALA A 175 9.14 -8.30 3.63
CA ALA A 175 9.84 -7.20 2.95
C ALA A 175 9.57 -7.18 1.44
N MET A 176 9.42 -8.34 0.80
CA MET A 176 9.10 -8.44 -0.62
C MET A 176 7.66 -8.06 -0.96
N ASN A 177 6.73 -8.13 -0.01
CA ASN A 177 5.30 -7.95 -0.28
C ASN A 177 4.96 -6.64 -1.01
N PRO A 178 5.46 -5.44 -0.63
CA PRO A 178 5.15 -4.18 -1.33
C PRO A 178 6.05 -3.89 -2.53
N VAL A 179 6.98 -4.77 -2.88
CA VAL A 179 7.88 -4.56 -4.03
C VAL A 179 7.09 -4.39 -5.32
N GLY A 180 7.42 -3.35 -6.07
CA GLY A 180 6.84 -3.08 -7.38
C GLY A 180 5.40 -2.54 -7.35
N THR A 181 4.86 -2.23 -6.18
CA THR A 181 3.49 -1.72 -6.01
C THR A 181 3.33 -0.58 -5.02
N ALA A 182 4.39 -0.19 -4.32
CA ALA A 182 4.37 0.95 -3.41
C ALA A 182 5.35 2.02 -3.88
N LEU A 183 4.83 3.19 -4.24
CA LEU A 183 5.63 4.34 -4.66
C LEU A 183 6.33 5.01 -3.47
N TYR A 184 7.45 5.67 -3.75
CA TYR A 184 8.11 6.51 -2.78
C TYR A 184 7.30 7.78 -2.52
N VAL A 185 6.92 7.96 -1.28
CA VAL A 185 6.21 9.14 -0.81
C VAL A 185 7.00 9.73 0.35
N TYR A 186 7.51 10.96 0.19
CA TYR A 186 8.30 11.61 1.22
C TYR A 186 7.48 11.83 2.50
N GLY A 187 7.90 11.21 3.61
CA GLY A 187 7.12 11.19 4.85
C GLY A 187 5.89 10.29 4.82
N GLY A 188 5.71 9.49 3.77
CA GLY A 188 4.63 8.53 3.66
C GLY A 188 4.80 7.37 4.64
N SER A 189 3.67 6.86 5.13
CA SER A 189 3.59 5.79 6.11
C SER A 189 2.50 4.79 5.74
N TRP A 190 2.36 3.72 6.51
CA TRP A 190 1.29 2.73 6.28
C TRP A 190 -0.03 3.09 6.92
N ASP A 191 -0.09 4.23 7.57
CA ASP A 191 -1.33 4.80 8.07
C ASP A 191 -1.45 6.27 7.71
N TRP A 192 -2.22 6.56 6.67
CA TRP A 192 -2.48 7.91 6.21
C TRP A 192 -3.35 8.74 7.17
N GLN A 193 -4.04 8.09 8.10
CA GLN A 193 -4.86 8.72 9.13
C GLN A 193 -3.99 9.49 10.13
N ASP A 194 -2.73 9.12 10.22
CA ASP A 194 -1.80 9.60 11.21
C ASP A 194 -1.09 10.90 10.88
N VAL A 195 -1.45 11.53 9.80
CA VAL A 195 -0.90 12.86 9.54
C VAL A 195 -1.22 13.79 10.71
N ASN A 196 -0.27 13.93 11.63
CA ASN A 196 -0.32 14.69 12.88
C ASN A 196 -0.89 13.97 14.13
N SER A 197 -0.92 12.67 14.17
CA SER A 197 -1.25 11.92 15.40
C SER A 197 0.00 11.55 16.21
N SER A 198 -0.10 11.58 17.52
CA SER A 198 0.91 10.99 18.40
C SER A 198 0.79 9.47 18.49
N ASN A 199 -0.38 8.92 18.14
CA ASN A 199 -0.67 7.50 18.08
C ASN A 199 -0.91 7.11 16.64
N GLN A 200 -0.31 6.02 16.19
CA GLN A 200 -0.52 5.46 14.87
C GLN A 200 -1.37 4.21 14.94
N ALA A 201 -2.34 4.09 14.05
CA ALA A 201 -3.01 2.85 13.79
C ALA A 201 -2.08 1.99 12.90
N LEU A 202 -1.28 1.13 13.54
CA LEU A 202 -0.35 0.25 12.85
C LEU A 202 -1.13 -0.95 12.29
N THR A 203 -1.33 -0.96 10.99
CA THR A 203 -2.13 -1.96 10.29
C THR A 203 -1.27 -3.13 9.82
N ILE A 204 -1.84 -4.33 9.85
CA ILE A 204 -1.25 -5.53 9.29
C ILE A 204 -1.65 -5.66 7.82
N GLY A 205 -0.70 -6.09 7.01
CA GLY A 205 -0.90 -6.34 5.59
C GLY A 205 -0.53 -5.14 4.70
N LEU A 206 -0.53 -5.38 3.40
CA LEU A 206 -0.23 -4.38 2.39
C LEU A 206 -1.42 -3.42 2.25
N PRO A 207 -1.23 -2.11 2.47
CA PRO A 207 -2.30 -1.14 2.30
C PRO A 207 -2.78 -1.11 0.85
N GLN A 208 -4.08 -1.24 0.63
CA GLN A 208 -4.67 -1.17 -0.71
C GLN A 208 -4.41 0.19 -1.36
N SER A 209 -4.36 1.27 -0.56
CA SER A 209 -4.05 2.61 -1.05
C SER A 209 -2.68 2.73 -1.76
N TRP A 210 -1.69 1.91 -1.38
CA TRP A 210 -0.39 1.91 -2.07
C TRP A 210 -0.51 1.29 -3.46
N ILE A 211 -1.25 0.18 -3.56
CA ILE A 211 -1.49 -0.51 -4.84
C ILE A 211 -2.29 0.39 -5.78
N ASP A 212 -3.38 0.97 -5.29
CA ASP A 212 -4.26 1.84 -6.05
C ASP A 212 -3.51 3.08 -6.57
N PHE A 213 -2.68 3.66 -5.73
CA PHE A 213 -1.88 4.82 -6.12
C PHE A 213 -0.83 4.47 -7.19
N PHE A 214 -0.12 3.35 -7.03
CA PHE A 214 0.79 2.87 -8.06
C PHE A 214 0.07 2.67 -9.39
N GLN A 215 -1.12 2.08 -9.38
CA GLN A 215 -1.91 1.85 -10.59
C GLN A 215 -2.43 3.14 -11.23
N GLN A 216 -2.72 4.17 -10.42
CA GLN A 216 -3.19 5.48 -10.89
C GLN A 216 -2.07 6.36 -11.46
N GLN A 217 -0.83 6.11 -11.08
CA GLN A 217 0.33 6.88 -11.54
C GLN A 217 0.98 6.23 -12.77
N ASP A 218 1.85 6.99 -13.39
CA ASP A 218 2.70 6.54 -14.49
C ASP A 218 4.17 6.95 -14.26
N ALA A 219 5.01 6.88 -15.29
CA ALA A 219 6.42 7.27 -15.21
C ALA A 219 6.64 8.79 -14.98
N ASN A 220 5.59 9.61 -15.07
CA ASN A 220 5.69 11.06 -14.81
C ASN A 220 5.50 11.40 -13.32
N TYR A 221 5.05 10.45 -12.50
CA TYR A 221 4.97 10.67 -11.06
C TYR A 221 6.30 11.15 -10.47
N THR A 222 6.23 12.16 -9.62
CA THR A 222 7.39 12.66 -8.88
C THR A 222 7.04 12.95 -7.42
N TYR A 223 7.95 12.59 -6.51
CA TYR A 223 7.83 12.97 -5.09
C TYR A 223 8.20 14.45 -4.84
N LYS A 224 8.60 15.17 -5.88
CA LYS A 224 8.97 16.59 -5.81
C LYS A 224 7.85 17.48 -6.34
N ASN A 225 7.95 18.77 -6.04
CA ASN A 225 7.09 19.76 -6.66
C ASN A 225 7.31 19.79 -8.19
N SER A 226 6.24 19.82 -8.95
CA SER A 226 6.24 19.81 -10.40
C SER A 226 5.32 20.89 -10.95
N ALA A 227 5.59 21.33 -12.18
CA ALA A 227 4.69 22.21 -12.91
C ALA A 227 3.37 21.52 -13.31
N ASP A 228 3.33 20.20 -13.33
CA ASP A 228 2.13 19.41 -13.55
C ASP A 228 1.51 18.99 -12.20
N PRO A 229 0.43 19.66 -11.74
CA PRO A 229 -0.19 19.33 -10.44
C PRO A 229 -0.74 17.90 -10.36
N ALA A 230 -1.10 17.27 -11.49
CA ALA A 230 -1.64 15.91 -11.50
C ALA A 230 -0.61 14.87 -11.08
N HIS A 231 0.68 15.14 -11.30
CA HIS A 231 1.78 14.25 -10.95
C HIS A 231 2.64 14.81 -9.81
N SER A 232 2.34 16.00 -9.32
CA SER A 232 3.13 16.68 -8.30
C SER A 232 2.80 16.18 -6.92
N TYR A 233 3.85 15.92 -6.16
CA TYR A 233 3.81 15.58 -4.76
C TYR A 233 3.44 16.77 -3.86
N TYR A 234 3.95 17.95 -4.23
CA TYR A 234 3.73 19.23 -3.55
C TYR A 234 3.09 20.25 -4.47
N PRO A 235 1.83 20.09 -4.88
CA PRO A 235 1.19 21.06 -5.75
C PRO A 235 1.04 22.43 -5.10
N HIS A 236 1.16 22.52 -3.77
CA HIS A 236 1.04 23.75 -2.97
C HIS A 236 2.26 23.99 -2.07
N ASN A 237 3.45 23.87 -2.61
CA ASN A 237 4.76 24.22 -2.03
C ASN A 237 5.16 23.56 -0.70
N SER A 238 4.27 23.41 0.28
CA SER A 238 4.60 22.92 1.63
C SER A 238 3.80 21.68 2.06
N TRP A 239 2.85 21.26 1.24
CA TRP A 239 1.94 20.19 1.62
C TRP A 239 2.06 18.98 0.69
N ASN A 240 2.38 17.81 1.28
CA ASN A 240 2.33 16.54 0.62
C ASN A 240 0.89 15.98 0.66
N GLN A 241 0.29 15.82 -0.52
CA GLN A 241 -1.07 15.30 -0.63
C GLN A 241 -1.16 13.76 -0.55
N TYR A 242 -0.03 13.05 -0.61
CA TYR A 242 -0.02 11.59 -0.79
C TYR A 242 0.55 10.82 0.40
N TYR A 243 0.58 11.37 1.60
CA TYR A 243 1.14 10.69 2.79
C TYR A 243 0.63 9.27 2.98
N TYR A 244 -0.61 8.99 2.60
CA TYR A 244 -1.27 7.70 2.74
C TYR A 244 -0.99 6.72 1.59
N ALA A 245 -0.51 7.23 0.47
CA ALA A 245 -0.54 6.53 -0.81
C ALA A 245 0.77 5.81 -1.15
N GLY A 246 1.74 5.92 -0.27
CA GLY A 246 3.04 5.28 -0.45
C GLY A 246 3.89 5.42 0.81
N VAL A 247 5.16 5.09 0.70
CA VAL A 247 6.01 4.91 1.88
C VAL A 247 7.44 5.38 1.61
N ASP A 248 8.04 6.06 2.59
CA ASP A 248 9.47 6.36 2.56
C ASP A 248 10.33 5.18 3.07
N CYS A 249 11.64 5.36 3.10
CA CYS A 249 12.56 4.29 3.46
C CYS A 249 12.39 3.80 4.90
N SER A 250 12.22 4.71 5.84
CA SER A 250 12.10 4.40 7.27
C SER A 250 10.75 3.78 7.60
N ALA A 251 9.67 4.29 7.04
CA ALA A 251 8.35 3.74 7.21
C ALA A 251 8.21 2.33 6.58
N TYR A 252 8.85 2.10 5.43
CA TYR A 252 8.89 0.77 4.81
C TYR A 252 9.56 -0.28 5.71
N ILE A 253 10.71 0.04 6.29
CA ILE A 253 11.40 -0.89 7.21
C ILE A 253 10.59 -1.06 8.49
N GLY A 254 10.02 0.01 9.05
CA GLY A 254 9.14 -0.05 10.22
C GLY A 254 7.92 -0.93 9.97
N TRP A 255 7.26 -0.76 8.83
CA TRP A 255 6.14 -1.60 8.39
C TRP A 255 6.54 -3.08 8.29
N THR A 256 7.68 -3.37 7.68
CA THR A 256 8.18 -4.75 7.53
C THR A 256 8.39 -5.41 8.88
N VAL A 257 9.12 -4.75 9.78
CA VAL A 257 9.40 -5.28 11.13
C VAL A 257 8.10 -5.44 11.92
N TYR A 258 7.19 -4.46 11.86
CA TYR A 258 5.91 -4.53 12.56
C TYR A 258 5.08 -5.75 12.10
N ASN A 259 4.95 -5.97 10.79
CA ASN A 259 4.16 -7.10 10.25
C ASN A 259 4.75 -8.46 10.59
N VAL A 260 6.06 -8.57 10.79
CA VAL A 260 6.71 -9.80 11.27
C VAL A 260 6.48 -10.03 12.76
N MET A 261 6.41 -8.96 13.55
CA MET A 261 6.34 -9.03 15.02
C MET A 261 4.91 -9.13 15.55
N HIS A 262 3.88 -8.78 14.76
CA HIS A 262 2.49 -8.70 15.20
C HIS A 262 1.55 -9.47 14.28
N THR A 263 0.49 -10.02 14.86
CA THR A 263 -0.58 -10.74 14.15
C THR A 263 -1.82 -9.88 13.92
N GLU A 264 -1.96 -8.80 14.68
CA GLU A 264 -3.13 -7.94 14.68
C GLU A 264 -2.73 -6.47 14.57
N SER A 265 -3.59 -5.69 13.93
CA SER A 265 -3.45 -4.23 13.89
C SER A 265 -3.65 -3.65 15.28
N THR A 266 -2.81 -2.71 15.67
CA THR A 266 -2.89 -2.03 16.97
C THR A 266 -2.75 -0.53 16.80
N THR A 267 -3.11 0.23 17.83
CA THR A 267 -2.75 1.65 17.93
C THR A 267 -1.55 1.76 18.85
N ASN A 268 -0.43 2.26 18.33
CA ASN A 268 0.81 2.42 19.07
C ASN A 268 1.23 3.87 19.12
N ASP A 269 1.92 4.24 20.19
CA ASP A 269 2.65 5.50 20.27
C ASP A 269 3.86 5.45 19.32
N LEU A 270 4.26 6.58 18.73
CA LEU A 270 5.47 6.69 17.93
C LEU A 270 6.73 6.23 18.70
N SER A 271 6.70 6.32 20.04
CA SER A 271 7.76 5.82 20.91
C SER A 271 7.92 4.31 20.93
N ASP A 272 6.96 3.54 20.43
CA ASP A 272 7.01 2.07 20.42
C ASP A 272 8.07 1.50 19.47
N GLY A 273 8.71 2.37 18.67
CA GLY A 273 9.94 2.05 17.96
C GLY A 273 9.77 1.28 16.67
N TYR A 274 8.69 1.55 15.94
CA TYR A 274 8.52 1.12 14.54
C TYR A 274 8.60 2.30 13.57
N VAL A 275 8.25 3.50 14.02
CA VAL A 275 8.33 4.74 13.25
C VAL A 275 9.36 5.65 13.86
N MET A 276 10.42 5.92 13.12
CA MET A 276 11.54 6.75 13.57
C MET A 276 12.38 7.17 12.36
N SER A 277 13.32 8.07 12.57
CA SER A 277 14.28 8.43 11.52
C SER A 277 15.17 7.26 11.11
N ALA A 278 15.50 7.20 9.82
CA ALA A 278 16.30 6.13 9.21
C ALA A 278 17.63 5.88 9.95
N VAL A 279 18.31 6.95 10.40
CA VAL A 279 19.59 6.90 11.08
C VAL A 279 19.57 6.13 12.41
N LYS A 280 18.39 6.03 13.05
CA LYS A 280 18.23 5.39 14.36
C LYS A 280 17.80 3.93 14.30
N MET A 281 17.26 3.47 13.17
CA MET A 281 16.53 2.20 13.12
C MET A 281 17.37 0.99 13.51
N ALA A 282 18.56 0.81 12.92
CA ALA A 282 19.42 -0.32 13.21
C ALA A 282 19.75 -0.43 14.70
N LYS A 283 20.10 0.71 15.34
CA LYS A 283 20.40 0.70 16.75
C LYS A 283 19.17 0.47 17.62
N THR A 284 18.04 1.06 17.29
CA THR A 284 16.80 0.92 18.05
C THR A 284 16.30 -0.53 18.07
N PHE A 285 16.36 -1.26 16.95
CA PHE A 285 15.99 -2.66 16.92
C PHE A 285 16.93 -3.55 17.75
N ALA A 286 18.22 -3.23 17.77
CA ALA A 286 19.18 -3.90 18.64
C ALA A 286 18.91 -3.60 20.13
N ASP A 287 18.57 -2.36 20.47
CA ASP A 287 18.23 -1.95 21.85
C ASP A 287 16.93 -2.64 22.34
N LYS A 288 16.06 -3.08 21.45
CA LYS A 288 14.90 -3.94 21.78
C LYS A 288 15.30 -5.40 22.09
N GLY A 289 16.55 -5.77 21.90
CA GLY A 289 17.04 -7.13 22.15
C GLY A 289 16.78 -8.12 21.04
N TRP A 290 16.34 -7.65 19.85
CA TRP A 290 16.01 -8.53 18.74
C TRP A 290 17.22 -8.96 17.90
N GLY A 291 18.35 -8.30 18.09
CA GLY A 291 19.57 -8.55 17.33
C GLY A 291 20.76 -7.76 17.89
N THR A 292 21.81 -7.71 17.10
CA THR A 292 23.06 -7.01 17.43
C THR A 292 23.28 -5.83 16.50
N TRP A 293 23.82 -4.75 17.04
CA TRP A 293 24.19 -3.56 16.27
C TRP A 293 25.72 -3.45 16.18
N THR A 294 26.21 -3.13 14.98
CA THR A 294 27.61 -2.78 14.75
C THR A 294 27.67 -1.45 14.00
N ARG A 295 28.59 -0.57 14.40
CA ARG A 295 28.68 0.76 13.78
C ARG A 295 29.13 0.70 12.32
N ASP A 296 30.14 -0.10 12.04
CA ASP A 296 30.77 -0.22 10.73
C ASP A 296 30.71 -1.69 10.31
N SER A 297 29.66 -2.08 9.58
CA SER A 297 29.59 -3.44 9.05
C SER A 297 30.32 -3.51 7.73
N LYS A 298 31.25 -4.46 7.63
CA LYS A 298 31.90 -4.85 6.37
C LYS A 298 31.38 -6.17 5.82
N SER A 299 30.53 -6.85 6.57
CA SER A 299 29.92 -8.11 6.20
C SER A 299 28.42 -8.04 6.45
N PHE A 300 27.65 -8.27 5.42
CA PHE A 300 26.20 -8.33 5.47
C PHE A 300 25.71 -9.77 5.51
N LYS A 301 24.53 -9.95 6.13
CA LYS A 301 23.81 -11.22 6.16
C LYS A 301 22.38 -11.00 5.70
N PRO A 302 21.69 -12.04 5.21
CA PRO A 302 20.26 -11.96 4.93
C PRO A 302 19.48 -11.44 6.14
N GLY A 303 18.59 -10.48 5.91
CA GLY A 303 17.78 -9.83 6.95
C GLY A 303 18.45 -8.68 7.69
N ASP A 304 19.73 -8.40 7.48
CA ASP A 304 20.40 -7.24 8.08
C ASP A 304 19.68 -5.94 7.71
N ILE A 305 19.57 -5.03 8.66
CA ILE A 305 19.04 -3.68 8.44
C ILE A 305 20.18 -2.68 8.59
N PHE A 306 20.46 -1.94 7.55
CA PHE A 306 21.49 -0.92 7.56
C PHE A 306 20.88 0.49 7.62
N SER A 307 21.38 1.29 8.54
CA SER A 307 20.99 2.68 8.71
C SER A 307 22.11 3.62 8.28
N MET A 308 21.72 4.73 7.67
CA MET A 308 22.61 5.84 7.35
C MET A 308 21.86 7.16 7.49
N SER A 309 22.56 8.28 7.41
CA SER A 309 21.90 9.58 7.34
C SER A 309 21.01 9.64 6.09
N GLY A 310 19.73 9.86 6.32
CA GLY A 310 18.76 10.02 5.26
C GLY A 310 18.28 8.74 4.55
N HIS A 311 18.75 7.55 4.95
CA HIS A 311 18.30 6.32 4.31
C HIS A 311 18.43 5.07 5.19
N VAL A 312 17.60 4.08 4.92
CA VAL A 312 17.61 2.75 5.53
C VAL A 312 17.15 1.71 4.53
N GLY A 313 17.69 0.51 4.62
CA GLY A 313 17.32 -0.63 3.80
C GLY A 313 17.56 -1.93 4.53
N THR A 314 17.12 -3.04 3.94
CA THR A 314 17.35 -4.39 4.45
C THR A 314 17.98 -5.29 3.40
N VAL A 315 18.92 -6.10 3.82
CA VAL A 315 19.66 -7.02 2.95
C VAL A 315 18.80 -8.25 2.66
N LEU A 316 18.59 -8.56 1.39
CA LEU A 316 17.98 -9.83 0.99
C LEU A 316 19.03 -10.94 1.04
N GLY A 317 20.19 -10.72 0.45
CA GLY A 317 21.27 -11.69 0.45
C GLY A 317 22.55 -11.15 -0.20
N VAL A 318 23.64 -11.89 -0.02
CA VAL A 318 24.95 -11.58 -0.55
C VAL A 318 25.25 -12.50 -1.74
N CYS A 319 25.84 -11.96 -2.79
CA CYS A 319 26.26 -12.69 -3.97
C CYS A 319 27.69 -13.20 -3.84
N ASP A 320 28.10 -14.17 -4.68
CA ASP A 320 29.43 -14.76 -4.66
C ASP A 320 30.53 -13.73 -4.98
N ASP A 321 30.24 -12.72 -5.79
CA ASP A 321 31.16 -11.62 -6.11
C ASP A 321 31.24 -10.53 -5.01
N GLY A 322 30.51 -10.72 -3.90
CA GLY A 322 30.44 -9.79 -2.77
C GLY A 322 29.49 -8.61 -2.98
N SER A 323 28.82 -8.52 -4.13
CA SER A 323 27.71 -7.58 -4.32
C SER A 323 26.48 -8.06 -3.52
N ILE A 324 25.52 -7.17 -3.29
CA ILE A 324 24.43 -7.42 -2.34
C ILE A 324 23.11 -7.07 -3.01
N VAL A 325 22.13 -7.97 -2.91
CA VAL A 325 20.74 -7.67 -3.19
C VAL A 325 20.08 -7.16 -1.92
N PHE A 326 19.42 -6.01 -1.99
CA PHE A 326 18.75 -5.40 -0.86
C PHE A 326 17.42 -4.80 -1.25
N LEU A 327 16.63 -4.47 -0.26
CA LEU A 327 15.28 -3.93 -0.34
C LEU A 327 15.22 -2.58 0.36
N HIS A 328 14.59 -1.62 -0.28
CA HIS A 328 14.35 -0.31 0.28
C HIS A 328 13.18 0.39 -0.42
N SER A 329 12.62 1.41 0.20
CA SER A 329 11.83 2.41 -0.52
C SER A 329 12.75 3.58 -0.85
N THR A 330 12.93 3.90 -2.12
CA THR A 330 13.87 4.94 -2.56
C THR A 330 13.31 5.75 -3.72
N PRO A 331 13.49 7.09 -3.72
CA PRO A 331 13.23 7.86 -4.91
C PRO A 331 14.31 7.51 -5.96
N SER A 332 13.90 6.92 -7.05
CA SER A 332 14.75 6.64 -8.21
C SER A 332 14.17 7.31 -9.44
N ASP A 333 15.05 7.67 -10.37
CA ASP A 333 14.61 8.29 -11.62
C ASP A 333 13.81 7.29 -12.45
N SER A 334 12.66 7.74 -12.92
CA SER A 334 11.85 6.99 -13.87
C SER A 334 12.43 7.11 -15.28
N LYS A 335 11.94 6.27 -16.20
CA LYS A 335 12.26 6.36 -17.64
C LYS A 335 11.78 7.65 -18.29
N ALA A 336 10.87 8.38 -17.63
CA ALA A 336 10.47 9.73 -18.01
C ALA A 336 11.35 10.83 -17.37
N GLY A 337 12.40 10.47 -16.63
CA GLY A 337 13.32 11.41 -16.00
C GLY A 337 12.75 12.10 -14.75
N GLN A 338 11.76 11.51 -14.12
CA GLN A 338 11.14 12.02 -12.90
C GLN A 338 11.63 11.26 -11.66
N GLY A 339 11.86 11.96 -10.56
CA GLY A 339 12.21 11.36 -9.28
C GLY A 339 10.98 10.73 -8.61
N GLY A 340 10.67 9.50 -9.01
CA GLY A 340 9.58 8.68 -8.48
C GLY A 340 10.13 7.54 -7.62
N GLY A 341 10.07 6.30 -8.15
CA GLY A 341 10.57 5.12 -7.45
C GLY A 341 9.67 4.65 -6.32
N GLY A 342 10.22 3.86 -5.41
CA GLY A 342 9.49 3.30 -4.27
C GLY A 342 10.14 2.02 -3.76
N VAL A 343 9.30 1.08 -3.33
CA VAL A 343 9.77 -0.21 -2.80
C VAL A 343 10.19 -1.13 -3.93
N GLN A 344 11.45 -1.52 -3.90
CA GLN A 344 12.06 -2.31 -4.96
C GLN A 344 13.24 -3.16 -4.47
N LEU A 345 13.54 -4.20 -5.24
CA LEU A 345 14.86 -4.83 -5.20
C LEU A 345 15.89 -3.90 -5.81
N SER A 346 17.05 -3.79 -5.18
CA SER A 346 18.17 -2.99 -5.66
C SER A 346 19.47 -3.73 -5.43
N ALA A 347 20.47 -3.36 -6.21
CA ALA A 347 21.83 -3.88 -6.08
C ALA A 347 22.70 -2.88 -5.32
N LEU A 348 23.57 -3.40 -4.45
CA LEU A 348 24.61 -2.66 -3.78
C LEU A 348 25.95 -3.32 -4.13
N ASN A 349 26.83 -2.55 -4.79
CA ASN A 349 28.21 -2.96 -5.01
C ASN A 349 29.12 -2.08 -4.17
N PRO A 350 29.70 -2.60 -3.07
CA PRO A 350 30.59 -1.81 -2.21
C PRO A 350 31.83 -1.25 -2.90
N ASN A 351 32.18 -1.78 -4.06
CA ASN A 351 33.38 -1.41 -4.80
C ASN A 351 33.13 -0.42 -5.93
N SER A 352 31.90 -0.36 -6.47
CA SER A 352 31.57 0.49 -7.60
C SER A 352 30.07 0.80 -7.65
N ASP A 353 29.70 2.04 -7.95
CA ASP A 353 28.33 2.51 -8.13
C ASP A 353 27.85 2.48 -9.60
N ASP A 354 28.72 2.12 -10.52
CA ASP A 354 28.46 2.06 -11.96
C ASP A 354 28.71 0.68 -12.60
N ASP A 355 29.27 -0.28 -11.85
CA ASP A 355 29.52 -1.64 -12.35
C ASP A 355 28.24 -2.49 -12.41
N LYS A 356 27.49 -2.33 -13.48
CA LYS A 356 26.29 -3.12 -13.79
C LYS A 356 26.57 -4.58 -14.15
N ASN A 357 27.83 -5.00 -14.17
CA ASN A 357 28.19 -6.40 -14.39
C ASN A 357 28.23 -7.22 -13.11
N CYS A 358 28.11 -6.60 -11.93
CA CYS A 358 28.03 -7.34 -10.67
C CYS A 358 26.80 -8.27 -10.65
N GLU A 359 26.91 -9.34 -9.90
CA GLU A 359 25.90 -10.39 -9.83
C GLU A 359 24.57 -9.86 -9.28
N ALA A 360 24.60 -9.04 -8.22
CA ALA A 360 23.41 -8.46 -7.63
C ALA A 360 22.61 -7.62 -8.65
N TYR A 361 23.24 -6.82 -9.48
CA TYR A 361 22.52 -6.02 -10.48
C TYR A 361 21.86 -6.89 -11.55
N LYS A 362 22.52 -7.98 -11.97
CA LYS A 362 21.94 -8.95 -12.92
C LYS A 362 20.72 -9.66 -12.32
N LEU A 363 20.81 -10.10 -11.05
CA LEU A 363 19.72 -10.72 -10.32
C LEU A 363 18.54 -9.76 -10.16
N VAL A 364 18.78 -8.57 -9.68
CA VAL A 364 17.72 -7.54 -9.51
C VAL A 364 17.03 -7.25 -10.83
N THR A 365 17.80 -7.05 -11.91
CA THR A 365 17.22 -6.81 -13.24
C THR A 365 16.37 -7.99 -13.69
N LYS A 366 16.86 -9.22 -13.54
CA LYS A 366 16.13 -10.45 -13.90
C LYS A 366 14.80 -10.54 -13.16
N TYR A 367 14.82 -10.42 -11.83
CA TYR A 367 13.64 -10.66 -11.00
C TYR A 367 12.63 -9.52 -11.10
N MET A 368 13.08 -8.26 -11.13
CA MET A 368 12.18 -7.11 -11.30
C MET A 368 11.48 -7.17 -12.67
N THR A 369 12.20 -7.48 -13.74
CA THR A 369 11.61 -7.57 -15.09
C THR A 369 10.63 -8.75 -15.21
N LYS A 370 10.96 -9.90 -14.62
CA LYS A 370 10.14 -11.11 -14.73
C LYS A 370 8.85 -11.02 -13.91
N TYR A 371 8.94 -10.55 -12.67
CA TYR A 371 7.83 -10.64 -11.71
C TYR A 371 7.12 -9.31 -11.45
N TYR A 372 7.72 -8.19 -11.85
CA TYR A 372 7.17 -6.84 -11.68
C TYR A 372 7.26 -6.06 -13.00
N PRO A 373 6.62 -6.55 -14.08
CA PRO A 373 6.78 -5.95 -15.42
C PRO A 373 6.27 -4.51 -15.46
N GLU A 374 5.13 -4.18 -14.80
CA GLU A 374 4.60 -2.82 -14.75
C GLU A 374 5.56 -1.83 -14.08
N TRP A 375 6.27 -2.27 -13.03
CA TRP A 375 7.34 -1.49 -12.42
C TRP A 375 8.48 -1.26 -13.39
N SER A 376 8.92 -2.33 -14.05
CA SER A 376 10.05 -2.30 -14.98
C SER A 376 9.77 -1.51 -16.26
N GLU A 377 8.50 -1.29 -16.62
CA GLU A 377 8.13 -0.35 -17.66
C GLU A 377 8.41 1.11 -17.27
N ARG A 378 8.37 1.43 -15.98
CA ARG A 378 8.54 2.80 -15.44
C ARG A 378 9.95 3.08 -14.93
N TYR A 379 10.59 2.08 -14.33
CA TYR A 379 11.84 2.22 -13.59
C TYR A 379 12.86 1.17 -14.02
N ASP A 380 14.12 1.58 -14.14
CA ASP A 380 15.25 0.66 -14.29
C ASP A 380 15.71 0.12 -12.93
N ALA A 381 16.46 -0.98 -12.94
CA ALA A 381 17.11 -1.50 -11.75
C ALA A 381 18.09 -0.47 -11.17
N VAL A 382 18.14 -0.39 -9.85
CA VAL A 382 18.97 0.56 -9.11
C VAL A 382 20.25 -0.12 -8.63
N LEU A 383 21.38 0.53 -8.87
CA LEU A 383 22.68 0.17 -8.30
C LEU A 383 23.17 1.28 -7.37
N ARG A 384 23.65 0.92 -6.20
CA ARG A 384 24.20 1.84 -5.21
C ARG A 384 25.58 1.37 -4.74
N SER A 385 26.38 2.34 -4.26
CA SER A 385 27.63 2.06 -3.54
C SER A 385 27.66 2.89 -2.26
N TYR A 386 27.06 2.38 -1.21
CA TYR A 386 27.05 3.06 0.08
C TYR A 386 28.36 2.75 0.83
N LYS A 387 29.42 3.51 0.62
CA LYS A 387 30.74 3.20 1.19
C LYS A 387 31.03 3.82 2.55
N GLU A 388 30.44 4.98 2.87
CA GLU A 388 31.04 5.84 3.90
C GLU A 388 30.04 6.50 4.87
N THR A 389 28.74 6.23 4.75
CA THR A 389 27.71 6.96 5.51
C THR A 389 26.86 6.08 6.44
N TRP A 390 27.38 4.91 6.78
CA TRP A 390 26.66 3.96 7.62
C TRP A 390 26.56 4.46 9.08
N SER A 391 25.33 4.54 9.58
CA SER A 391 25.07 4.77 11.01
C SER A 391 24.89 3.47 11.76
N GLY A 392 25.24 2.36 11.15
CA GLY A 392 25.28 1.04 11.73
C GLY A 392 24.46 0.01 10.97
N ASN A 393 24.73 -1.22 11.28
CA ASN A 393 24.08 -2.40 10.77
C ASN A 393 23.47 -3.18 11.93
N PHE A 394 22.23 -3.59 11.77
CA PHE A 394 21.52 -4.49 12.67
C PHE A 394 21.47 -5.88 12.05
N SER A 395 21.87 -6.89 12.81
CA SER A 395 21.72 -8.29 12.43
C SER A 395 20.82 -9.01 13.43
N TRP A 396 19.83 -9.73 12.94
CA TRP A 396 18.88 -10.46 13.76
C TRP A 396 19.56 -11.52 14.63
N ASN A 397 19.13 -11.68 15.88
CA ASN A 397 19.34 -12.90 16.63
C ASN A 397 18.44 -13.98 16.07
N LEU A 398 19.00 -15.15 15.74
CA LEU A 398 18.28 -16.28 15.16
C LEU A 398 18.02 -17.40 16.18
N ASP A 399 18.10 -17.08 17.44
CA ASP A 399 17.88 -17.98 18.60
C ASP A 399 16.44 -17.93 19.15
N GLY A 400 15.55 -17.21 18.48
CA GLY A 400 14.16 -16.98 18.86
C GLY A 400 13.93 -15.70 19.68
N THR A 401 14.96 -14.98 20.11
CA THR A 401 14.79 -13.68 20.76
C THR A 401 14.42 -12.60 19.74
N GLY A 402 14.95 -12.65 18.52
CA GLY A 402 14.53 -11.90 17.37
C GLY A 402 13.69 -12.75 16.43
N LEU A 403 14.35 -13.51 15.60
CA LEU A 403 13.78 -14.46 14.65
C LEU A 403 14.31 -15.88 14.94
N THR A 404 13.81 -16.82 14.17
CA THR A 404 14.42 -18.15 13.99
C THR A 404 14.76 -18.36 12.52
N ASP A 405 15.57 -19.36 12.20
CA ASP A 405 15.91 -19.67 10.81
C ASP A 405 15.82 -21.17 10.52
N PRO A 406 14.61 -21.73 10.56
CA PRO A 406 14.42 -23.16 10.30
C PRO A 406 14.71 -23.55 8.85
N ASP A 407 14.66 -22.60 7.92
CA ASP A 407 14.86 -22.79 6.49
C ASP A 407 16.33 -22.61 6.06
N GLY A 408 17.21 -22.14 6.96
CA GLY A 408 18.64 -21.95 6.70
C GLY A 408 18.99 -20.75 5.80
N TYR A 409 18.12 -19.73 5.76
CA TYR A 409 18.29 -18.54 4.93
C TYR A 409 19.54 -17.72 5.27
N ALA A 410 20.01 -17.80 6.51
CA ALA A 410 21.21 -17.09 6.95
C ALA A 410 22.48 -17.50 6.18
N ASP A 411 22.51 -18.73 5.67
CA ASP A 411 23.66 -19.31 4.95
C ASP A 411 23.44 -19.35 3.42
N MET A 412 22.29 -18.90 2.92
CA MET A 412 21.99 -18.87 1.48
C MET A 412 22.56 -17.62 0.81
N SER A 413 22.98 -17.77 -0.44
CA SER A 413 23.29 -16.65 -1.33
C SER A 413 22.04 -15.90 -1.76
N ALA A 414 22.21 -14.68 -2.29
CA ALA A 414 21.09 -13.90 -2.83
C ALA A 414 20.35 -14.63 -3.95
N ALA A 415 21.08 -15.38 -4.79
CA ALA A 415 20.49 -16.15 -5.88
C ALA A 415 19.62 -17.30 -5.36
N GLU A 416 20.09 -18.03 -4.34
CA GLU A 416 19.33 -19.13 -3.71
C GLU A 416 18.06 -18.62 -3.01
N ILE A 417 18.17 -17.50 -2.27
CA ILE A 417 17.03 -16.88 -1.60
C ILE A 417 15.97 -16.44 -2.62
N LEU A 418 16.38 -15.73 -3.68
CA LEU A 418 15.45 -15.30 -4.73
C LEU A 418 14.78 -16.49 -5.42
N ALA A 419 15.54 -17.56 -5.73
CA ALA A 419 14.99 -18.74 -6.34
C ALA A 419 13.93 -19.41 -5.45
N ASP A 420 14.20 -19.54 -4.15
CA ASP A 420 13.25 -20.14 -3.21
C ASP A 420 12.00 -19.25 -3.02
N LEU A 421 12.17 -17.93 -2.85
CA LEU A 421 11.06 -17.00 -2.67
C LEU A 421 10.10 -16.96 -3.86
N PHE A 422 10.61 -17.12 -5.07
CA PHE A 422 9.78 -17.09 -6.29
C PHE A 422 9.44 -18.48 -6.85
N GLY A 423 9.93 -19.55 -6.22
CA GLY A 423 9.70 -20.91 -6.68
C GLY A 423 10.38 -21.23 -8.02
N ASP A 424 11.51 -20.57 -8.32
CA ASP A 424 12.30 -20.84 -9.52
C ASP A 424 13.11 -22.12 -9.35
N ALA A 425 12.72 -23.19 -10.05
CA ALA A 425 13.28 -24.54 -9.91
C ALA A 425 14.73 -24.71 -10.40
N GLU A 426 15.37 -23.69 -10.96
CA GLU A 426 16.68 -23.80 -11.63
C GLU A 426 17.89 -23.84 -10.68
N THR A 427 17.71 -23.69 -9.37
CA THR A 427 18.83 -23.59 -8.42
C THR A 427 18.66 -24.39 -7.12
N GLN A 428 17.71 -25.32 -7.02
CA GLN A 428 17.66 -26.17 -5.83
C GLN A 428 18.67 -27.32 -5.94
N PRO A 429 19.63 -27.46 -5.00
CA PRO A 429 20.33 -28.73 -4.83
C PRO A 429 19.30 -29.79 -4.39
N ASP A 430 19.47 -31.02 -4.89
CA ASP A 430 18.60 -32.16 -4.60
C ASP A 430 18.41 -32.40 -3.09
N THR A 431 17.45 -31.77 -2.48
CA THR A 431 16.97 -32.09 -1.14
C THR A 431 15.56 -32.67 -1.28
N PRO A 432 15.26 -33.83 -0.68
CA PRO A 432 13.96 -34.49 -0.86
C PRO A 432 12.84 -33.62 -0.29
N VAL A 433 11.95 -33.16 -1.14
CA VAL A 433 10.75 -32.41 -0.78
C VAL A 433 9.76 -33.35 -0.11
N ILE A 434 9.49 -33.15 1.16
CA ILE A 434 8.27 -33.68 1.80
C ILE A 434 7.13 -32.73 1.35
N PRO A 435 6.11 -33.26 0.66
CA PRO A 435 5.02 -32.41 0.21
C PRO A 435 4.23 -31.87 1.41
N SER A 436 4.30 -30.58 1.68
CA SER A 436 3.35 -29.91 2.55
C SER A 436 2.01 -29.77 1.83
N GLN A 437 0.94 -30.22 2.46
CA GLN A 437 -0.43 -30.05 1.96
C GLN A 437 -0.74 -28.56 1.73
N PRO A 438 -1.48 -28.23 0.66
CA PRO A 438 -1.92 -26.86 0.47
C PRO A 438 -2.88 -26.48 1.60
N SER A 439 -2.50 -25.47 2.38
CA SER A 439 -3.39 -24.80 3.30
C SER A 439 -4.40 -24.00 2.49
N THR A 440 -5.68 -24.31 2.66
CA THR A 440 -6.78 -23.50 2.12
C THR A 440 -6.64 -22.06 2.61
N PRO A 441 -6.75 -21.05 1.75
CA PRO A 441 -6.71 -19.66 2.20
C PRO A 441 -7.90 -19.39 3.13
N VAL A 442 -7.60 -19.11 4.38
CA VAL A 442 -8.57 -18.54 5.30
C VAL A 442 -8.73 -17.08 4.92
N ARG A 443 -9.89 -16.73 4.36
CA ARG A 443 -10.28 -15.34 4.12
C ARG A 443 -10.17 -14.59 5.44
N PRO A 444 -9.42 -13.49 5.52
CA PRO A 444 -9.43 -12.65 6.70
C PRO A 444 -10.85 -12.13 6.92
N SER A 445 -11.40 -12.39 8.10
CA SER A 445 -12.60 -11.68 8.55
C SER A 445 -12.25 -10.21 8.67
N GLN A 446 -13.01 -9.33 8.03
CA GLN A 446 -12.86 -7.88 8.17
C GLN A 446 -12.82 -7.52 9.66
N PRO A 447 -11.83 -6.74 10.09
CA PRO A 447 -11.81 -6.24 11.45
C PRO A 447 -13.00 -5.29 11.64
N SER A 448 -13.72 -5.47 12.73
CA SER A 448 -14.61 -4.45 13.25
C SER A 448 -13.78 -3.21 13.55
N GLN A 449 -14.17 -2.07 12.98
CA GLN A 449 -13.47 -0.80 13.12
C GLN A 449 -13.31 -0.42 14.60
N PRO A 450 -12.10 -0.06 15.05
CA PRO A 450 -11.90 0.52 16.37
C PRO A 450 -12.32 2.00 16.37
N GLU A 451 -12.85 2.47 17.50
CA GLU A 451 -13.07 3.89 17.78
C GLU A 451 -11.73 4.65 17.78
N GLN A 452 -11.70 5.80 17.13
CA GLN A 452 -10.48 6.57 16.88
C GLN A 452 -10.04 7.45 18.07
N PRO A 453 -8.73 7.59 18.31
CA PRO A 453 -8.17 8.62 19.17
C PRO A 453 -7.77 9.89 18.39
N SER A 454 -7.70 11.02 19.10
CA SER A 454 -7.39 12.36 18.60
C SER A 454 -5.93 12.53 18.14
N GLN A 455 -5.75 13.28 17.08
CA GLN A 455 -4.52 13.42 16.30
C GLN A 455 -3.52 14.45 16.81
N LYS A 456 -2.22 14.10 16.80
CA LYS A 456 -1.06 15.04 16.73
C LYS A 456 0.11 14.42 15.98
N GLY A 457 0.65 15.08 15.12
CA GLY A 457 1.53 15.19 13.98
C GLY A 457 2.69 14.23 13.77
N PHE A 458 2.68 13.70 12.58
CA PHE A 458 3.81 13.06 11.89
C PHE A 458 4.87 14.07 11.39
N ASN A 459 4.56 15.37 11.49
CA ASN A 459 5.40 16.43 10.90
C ASN A 459 6.77 16.64 11.59
N ASP A 460 7.03 15.96 12.73
CA ASP A 460 8.30 16.09 13.44
C ASP A 460 9.33 15.01 13.09
N VAL A 461 8.94 13.99 12.30
CA VAL A 461 9.85 12.97 11.80
C VAL A 461 10.17 13.27 10.34
N LYS A 462 11.17 14.10 10.09
CA LYS A 462 11.69 14.31 8.74
C LYS A 462 12.38 13.04 8.27
N PRO A 463 12.01 12.48 7.13
CA PRO A 463 12.81 11.47 6.47
C PRO A 463 14.18 12.06 6.19
N GLY A 464 15.23 11.45 6.72
CA GLY A 464 16.58 11.85 6.43
C GLY A 464 17.33 12.60 7.53
N ASP A 465 16.79 12.81 8.72
CA ASP A 465 17.58 13.27 9.87
C ASP A 465 18.05 12.11 10.75
#